data_689cc4723dc27f74a2d8c15fa63af900
#
_entry.id   689cc4723dc27f74a2d8c15fa63af900
#
_cell.length_a   1.000
_cell.length_b   1.000
_cell.length_c   1.000
_cell.angle_alpha   90.00
_cell.angle_beta   90.00
_cell.angle_gamma   90.00
#
_symmetry.space_group_name_H-M   'P 1'
#
loop_
_entity.id
_entity.type
_entity.pdbx_description
1 polymer ?
#
loop_
_entity_poly.entity_id
_entity_poly.type
_entity_poly.pdbx_seq_one_letter_code
_entity_poly.pdbx_strand_id
1 'polypeptide(L)'
;MITKRSTCLLLGGLATISQPLPVVAADDSARPAKPNIVLILTDDLGWQDVKCYDIDKPSPMETPFIDALSKKGIKFWQAYSPAPTCAPSRCAIMSGNHPARAQKTHVVGGGPPTPNHKTKWKMMAPWYSGRMPENEVTLAKVLQKNGYTTGHSGKWHMAINHHAYPQPEDQGFHWTMSERGARSGMKPDRLSDFATQKKGDKYKLDENGFPYHANSANALTFLKENKDKPFFLYYATW
;
A
#
# COMPACT_ATOMS: atom_id res chain seq x y z
N MET A 1 -78.39 -6.72 23.45
CA MET A 1 -77.35 -7.61 22.85
C MET A 1 -76.96 -6.99 21.51
N ILE A 2 -75.78 -6.35 21.48
CA ILE A 2 -75.24 -5.72 20.28
C ILE A 2 -73.96 -6.44 19.92
N THR A 3 -73.95 -7.20 18.86
CA THR A 3 -72.80 -7.91 18.33
C THR A 3 -71.99 -6.96 17.45
N LYS A 4 -70.77 -6.64 17.87
CA LYS A 4 -69.78 -5.92 17.04
C LYS A 4 -69.11 -6.92 16.09
N ARG A 5 -69.27 -6.70 14.79
CA ARG A 5 -68.47 -7.37 13.74
C ARG A 5 -67.15 -6.59 13.58
N SER A 6 -66.04 -7.25 13.83
CA SER A 6 -64.69 -6.72 13.54
C SER A 6 -64.34 -7.06 12.10
N THR A 7 -64.14 -6.04 11.29
CA THR A 7 -63.63 -6.19 9.91
C THR A 7 -62.10 -6.17 9.95
N CYS A 8 -61.49 -7.28 9.56
CA CYS A 8 -60.07 -7.37 9.44
C CYS A 8 -59.66 -6.87 8.06
N LEU A 9 -58.90 -5.75 7.97
CA LEU A 9 -58.33 -5.27 6.72
C LEU A 9 -56.99 -6.02 6.51
N LEU A 10 -56.91 -6.83 5.49
CA LEU A 10 -55.64 -7.40 5.00
C LEU A 10 -54.96 -6.36 4.10
N LEU A 11 -53.90 -5.74 4.64
CA LEU A 11 -52.94 -4.97 3.82
C LEU A 11 -52.00 -5.93 3.09
N GLY A 12 -52.31 -6.14 1.80
CA GLY A 12 -51.40 -6.84 0.91
C GLY A 12 -50.18 -5.98 0.61
N GLY A 13 -49.05 -6.32 1.20
CA GLY A 13 -47.79 -5.69 0.83
C GLY A 13 -47.30 -6.16 -0.53
N LEU A 14 -47.24 -5.26 -1.51
CA LEU A 14 -46.54 -5.52 -2.77
C LEU A 14 -45.05 -5.64 -2.48
N ALA A 15 -44.53 -6.86 -2.45
CA ALA A 15 -43.08 -7.10 -2.47
C ALA A 15 -42.59 -6.80 -3.89
N THR A 16 -41.94 -5.64 -4.07
CA THR A 16 -41.21 -5.36 -5.30
C THR A 16 -39.94 -6.22 -5.30
N ILE A 17 -39.97 -7.29 -6.07
CA ILE A 17 -38.78 -8.08 -6.36
C ILE A 17 -37.89 -7.21 -7.26
N SER A 18 -36.89 -6.56 -6.68
CA SER A 18 -35.84 -5.90 -7.46
C SER A 18 -35.06 -6.99 -8.19
N GLN A 19 -35.26 -7.11 -9.49
CA GLN A 19 -34.42 -7.98 -10.30
C GLN A 19 -32.99 -7.45 -10.28
N PRO A 20 -31.97 -8.31 -10.06
CA PRO A 20 -30.60 -7.88 -10.19
C PRO A 20 -30.36 -7.45 -11.64
N LEU A 21 -29.82 -6.24 -11.81
CA LEU A 21 -29.39 -5.78 -13.13
C LEU A 21 -28.39 -6.81 -13.68
N PRO A 22 -28.49 -7.18 -14.96
CA PRO A 22 -27.53 -8.10 -15.55
C PRO A 22 -26.16 -7.46 -15.46
N VAL A 23 -25.25 -8.11 -14.73
CA VAL A 23 -23.83 -7.79 -14.79
C VAL A 23 -23.40 -8.18 -16.20
N VAL A 24 -23.22 -7.20 -17.06
CA VAL A 24 -22.61 -7.40 -18.37
C VAL A 24 -21.17 -7.83 -18.07
N ALA A 25 -20.90 -9.11 -18.22
CA ALA A 25 -19.52 -9.61 -18.17
C ALA A 25 -18.75 -8.87 -19.27
N ALA A 26 -17.75 -8.09 -18.87
CA ALA A 26 -16.86 -7.48 -19.85
C ALA A 26 -16.25 -8.60 -20.69
N ASP A 27 -16.16 -8.39 -22.00
CA ASP A 27 -15.54 -9.34 -22.92
C ASP A 27 -14.11 -9.65 -22.45
N ASP A 28 -13.91 -10.84 -21.92
CA ASP A 28 -12.65 -11.30 -21.35
C ASP A 28 -11.60 -11.60 -22.44
N SER A 29 -12.02 -11.64 -23.71
CA SER A 29 -11.15 -11.93 -24.86
C SER A 29 -10.11 -10.81 -25.14
N ALA A 30 -10.38 -9.59 -24.66
CA ALA A 30 -9.49 -8.43 -24.84
C ALA A 30 -8.46 -8.26 -23.73
N ARG A 31 -8.53 -9.02 -22.64
CA ARG A 31 -7.61 -8.89 -21.52
C ARG A 31 -6.37 -9.76 -21.70
N PRO A 32 -5.17 -9.23 -21.49
CA PRO A 32 -3.98 -10.07 -21.53
C PRO A 32 -4.06 -11.11 -20.40
N ALA A 33 -3.69 -12.35 -20.70
CA ALA A 33 -3.67 -13.45 -19.72
C ALA A 33 -2.79 -13.14 -18.49
N LYS A 34 -1.78 -12.31 -18.67
CA LYS A 34 -0.87 -11.82 -17.62
C LYS A 34 -0.73 -10.31 -17.74
N PRO A 35 -1.60 -9.53 -17.10
CA PRO A 35 -1.50 -8.08 -17.12
C PRO A 35 -0.28 -7.60 -16.33
N ASN A 36 0.28 -6.47 -16.73
CA ASN A 36 1.28 -5.78 -15.92
C ASN A 36 0.62 -5.23 -14.65
N ILE A 37 1.33 -5.31 -13.53
CA ILE A 37 0.83 -4.89 -12.22
C ILE A 37 1.78 -3.84 -11.65
N VAL A 38 1.25 -2.66 -11.35
CA VAL A 38 1.97 -1.60 -10.65
C VAL A 38 1.22 -1.31 -9.35
N LEU A 39 1.86 -1.60 -8.23
CA LEU A 39 1.37 -1.26 -6.89
C LEU A 39 2.12 -0.03 -6.41
N ILE A 40 1.42 1.10 -6.36
CA ILE A 40 1.95 2.34 -5.80
C ILE A 40 1.45 2.48 -4.37
N LEU A 41 2.37 2.58 -3.42
CA LEU A 41 2.06 2.79 -2.01
C LEU A 41 2.71 4.08 -1.52
N THR A 42 1.88 5.04 -1.18
CA THR A 42 2.32 6.30 -0.55
C THR A 42 2.45 6.12 0.96
N ASP A 43 3.46 6.77 1.55
CA ASP A 43 3.68 6.75 3.00
C ASP A 43 3.02 7.96 3.64
N ASP A 44 2.27 7.74 4.70
CA ASP A 44 1.62 8.78 5.52
C ASP A 44 0.70 9.76 4.75
N LEU A 45 0.24 9.39 3.55
CA LEU A 45 -0.74 10.18 2.80
C LEU A 45 -2.14 9.89 3.30
N GLY A 46 -2.79 10.88 3.89
CA GLY A 46 -4.18 10.80 4.30
C GLY A 46 -5.13 10.84 3.10
N TRP A 47 -6.27 10.20 3.22
CA TRP A 47 -7.24 10.18 2.13
C TRP A 47 -7.79 11.56 1.77
N GLN A 48 -7.90 12.48 2.74
CA GLN A 48 -8.30 13.87 2.51
C GLN A 48 -7.17 14.76 1.99
N ASP A 49 -5.93 14.26 1.96
CA ASP A 49 -4.81 14.94 1.29
C ASP A 49 -4.84 14.76 -0.23
N VAL A 50 -5.76 13.93 -0.72
CA VAL A 50 -5.98 13.67 -2.14
C VAL A 50 -7.29 14.29 -2.59
N LYS A 51 -7.23 15.21 -3.53
CA LYS A 51 -8.37 16.06 -3.91
C LYS A 51 -9.59 15.27 -4.42
N CYS A 52 -9.40 14.16 -5.06
CA CYS A 52 -10.53 13.34 -5.52
C CYS A 52 -11.34 12.69 -4.38
N TYR A 53 -10.88 12.80 -3.13
CA TYR A 53 -11.57 12.35 -1.93
C TYR A 53 -12.10 13.50 -1.06
N ASP A 54 -12.09 14.72 -1.53
CA ASP A 54 -12.68 15.85 -0.80
C ASP A 54 -14.15 15.58 -0.47
N ILE A 55 -14.49 15.62 0.82
CA ILE A 55 -15.86 15.39 1.31
C ILE A 55 -16.39 16.64 2.02
N ASP A 56 -15.69 17.05 3.08
CA ASP A 56 -16.19 18.11 3.95
C ASP A 56 -15.68 19.50 3.58
N LYS A 57 -14.42 19.56 3.20
CA LYS A 57 -13.75 20.80 2.79
C LYS A 57 -12.78 20.50 1.66
N PRO A 58 -12.62 21.41 0.70
CA PRO A 58 -11.61 21.27 -0.33
C PRO A 58 -10.23 21.14 0.30
N SER A 59 -9.50 20.07 -0.08
CA SER A 59 -8.09 19.94 0.28
C SER A 59 -7.29 21.08 -0.33
N PRO A 60 -6.37 21.70 0.43
CA PRO A 60 -5.42 22.66 -0.12
C PRO A 60 -4.37 21.99 -1.02
N MET A 61 -4.30 20.65 -0.98
CA MET A 61 -3.35 19.88 -1.76
C MET A 61 -3.82 19.75 -3.20
N GLU A 62 -2.89 19.86 -4.13
CA GLU A 62 -3.12 19.64 -5.54
C GLU A 62 -2.59 18.26 -5.95
N THR A 63 -3.49 17.39 -6.41
CA THR A 63 -3.15 16.02 -6.80
C THR A 63 -3.64 15.68 -8.22
N PRO A 64 -3.29 16.49 -9.24
CA PRO A 64 -3.93 16.43 -10.55
C PRO A 64 -3.77 15.06 -11.24
N PHE A 65 -2.65 14.38 -11.05
CA PHE A 65 -2.40 13.08 -11.66
C PHE A 65 -3.16 11.95 -10.97
N ILE A 66 -3.27 11.98 -9.64
CA ILE A 66 -4.09 11.03 -8.88
C ILE A 66 -5.56 11.25 -9.21
N ASP A 67 -6.00 12.49 -9.29
CA ASP A 67 -7.37 12.87 -9.65
C ASP A 67 -7.72 12.42 -11.08
N ALA A 68 -6.79 12.56 -12.02
CA ALA A 68 -6.95 12.04 -13.37
C ALA A 68 -7.03 10.52 -13.42
N LEU A 69 -6.22 9.82 -12.62
CA LEU A 69 -6.26 8.36 -12.51
C LEU A 69 -7.59 7.89 -11.90
N SER A 70 -8.09 8.58 -10.88
CA SER A 70 -9.37 8.24 -10.23
C SER A 70 -10.57 8.30 -11.19
N LYS A 71 -10.50 9.16 -12.21
CA LYS A 71 -11.53 9.29 -13.26
C LYS A 71 -11.48 8.15 -14.29
N LYS A 72 -10.35 7.47 -14.42
CA LYS A 72 -10.14 6.37 -15.37
C LYS A 72 -10.26 4.99 -14.75
N GLY A 73 -10.28 4.92 -13.43
CA GLY A 73 -10.31 3.68 -12.68
C GLY A 73 -11.47 3.61 -11.68
N ILE A 74 -11.31 2.78 -10.68
CA ILE A 74 -12.25 2.60 -9.58
C ILE A 74 -11.71 3.31 -8.35
N LYS A 75 -12.55 4.12 -7.71
CA LYS A 75 -12.28 4.77 -6.45
C LYS A 75 -13.04 4.07 -5.32
N PHE A 76 -12.31 3.66 -4.29
CA PHE A 76 -12.89 2.98 -3.13
C PHE A 76 -13.12 3.98 -1.99
N TRP A 77 -14.35 4.10 -1.54
CA TRP A 77 -14.73 4.95 -0.41
C TRP A 77 -14.58 4.26 0.95
N GLN A 78 -14.50 2.93 0.95
CA GLN A 78 -14.42 2.09 2.14
C GLN A 78 -13.20 1.18 2.07
N ALA A 79 -12.02 1.76 1.81
CA ALA A 79 -10.76 1.05 1.84
C ALA A 79 -9.96 1.48 3.08
N TYR A 80 -9.48 0.51 3.84
CA TYR A 80 -8.80 0.75 5.11
C TYR A 80 -7.42 0.13 5.10
N SER A 81 -6.45 0.87 5.65
CA SER A 81 -5.12 0.30 5.91
C SER A 81 -5.23 -0.80 6.97
N PRO A 82 -4.51 -1.91 6.81
CA PRO A 82 -4.55 -3.01 7.77
C PRO A 82 -3.92 -2.67 9.13
N ALA A 83 -3.18 -1.57 9.22
CA ALA A 83 -2.61 -1.05 10.45
C ALA A 83 -2.41 0.46 10.37
N PRO A 84 -2.32 1.16 11.53
CA PRO A 84 -2.14 2.61 11.56
C PRO A 84 -0.69 3.05 11.30
N THR A 85 0.23 2.13 11.03
CA THR A 85 1.65 2.41 10.85
C THR A 85 2.24 1.63 9.67
N CYS A 86 3.38 2.13 9.15
CA CYS A 86 3.98 1.70 7.90
C CYS A 86 4.41 0.22 7.85
N ALA A 87 5.25 -0.24 8.76
CA ALA A 87 5.81 -1.60 8.69
C ALA A 87 4.74 -2.72 8.81
N PRO A 88 3.80 -2.67 9.76
CA PRO A 88 2.70 -3.64 9.81
C PRO A 88 1.83 -3.64 8.57
N SER A 89 1.50 -2.45 8.05
CA SER A 89 0.69 -2.33 6.83
C SER A 89 1.40 -2.92 5.62
N ARG A 90 2.70 -2.64 5.46
CA ARG A 90 3.50 -3.17 4.36
C ARG A 90 3.64 -4.69 4.42
N CYS A 91 3.87 -5.24 5.61
CA CYS A 91 3.87 -6.69 5.81
C CYS A 91 2.52 -7.30 5.43
N ALA A 92 1.42 -6.71 5.86
CA ALA A 92 0.08 -7.22 5.54
C ALA A 92 -0.24 -7.15 4.04
N ILE A 93 0.11 -6.06 3.37
CA ILE A 93 -0.07 -5.90 1.92
C ILE A 93 0.73 -6.97 1.15
N MET A 94 1.98 -7.21 1.54
CA MET A 94 2.82 -8.19 0.84
C MET A 94 2.44 -9.64 1.14
N SER A 95 2.02 -9.95 2.36
CA SER A 95 1.72 -11.33 2.78
C SER A 95 0.24 -11.72 2.68
N GLY A 96 -0.66 -10.74 2.57
CA GLY A 96 -2.10 -10.98 2.70
C GLY A 96 -2.55 -11.35 4.12
N ASN A 97 -1.64 -11.31 5.11
CA ASN A 97 -1.93 -11.66 6.49
C ASN A 97 -2.18 -10.41 7.33
N HIS A 98 -3.21 -10.49 8.19
CA HIS A 98 -3.44 -9.44 9.19
C HIS A 98 -2.20 -9.27 10.09
N PRO A 99 -1.83 -8.04 10.49
CA PRO A 99 -0.63 -7.77 11.29
C PRO A 99 -0.50 -8.59 12.56
N ALA A 100 -1.62 -8.85 13.24
CA ALA A 100 -1.63 -9.69 14.44
C ALA A 100 -1.26 -11.16 14.14
N ARG A 101 -1.67 -11.69 12.98
CA ARG A 101 -1.29 -13.04 12.54
C ARG A 101 0.18 -13.11 12.14
N ALA A 102 0.68 -12.11 11.46
CA ALA A 102 2.09 -11.99 11.10
C ALA A 102 2.99 -11.61 12.30
N GLN A 103 2.38 -11.29 13.45
CA GLN A 103 3.06 -10.82 14.66
C GLN A 103 3.95 -9.56 14.42
N LYS A 104 3.74 -8.87 13.32
CA LYS A 104 4.40 -7.61 12.98
C LYS A 104 3.42 -6.47 13.22
N THR A 105 3.35 -6.01 14.47
CA THR A 105 2.35 -5.03 14.93
C THR A 105 2.95 -3.65 15.25
N HIS A 106 4.27 -3.49 15.09
CA HIS A 106 4.95 -2.24 15.38
C HIS A 106 5.99 -1.88 14.30
N VAL A 107 6.34 -0.61 14.21
CA VAL A 107 7.25 -0.07 13.18
C VAL A 107 8.71 -0.36 13.44
N VAL A 108 9.12 -0.42 14.69
CA VAL A 108 10.52 -0.64 15.08
C VAL A 108 10.80 -2.12 15.32
N GLY A 109 12.07 -2.45 15.48
CA GLY A 109 12.53 -3.80 15.78
C GLY A 109 11.79 -4.37 16.99
N GLY A 110 11.43 -5.65 16.87
CA GLY A 110 10.73 -6.39 17.90
C GLY A 110 11.65 -7.11 18.84
N GLY A 111 11.10 -7.47 19.97
CA GLY A 111 11.73 -8.32 20.96
C GLY A 111 10.73 -8.73 22.02
N PRO A 112 10.98 -9.80 22.75
CA PRO A 112 10.14 -10.15 23.87
C PRO A 112 10.23 -9.05 24.92
N PRO A 113 9.12 -8.74 25.59
CA PRO A 113 9.20 -7.91 26.77
C PRO A 113 10.09 -8.60 27.77
N THR A 114 11.10 -7.89 28.28
CA THR A 114 11.95 -8.45 29.33
C THR A 114 11.25 -8.33 30.67
N PRO A 115 11.37 -9.32 31.55
CA PRO A 115 10.77 -9.27 32.89
C PRO A 115 11.18 -8.03 33.71
N ASN A 116 12.35 -7.49 33.42
CA ASN A 116 12.91 -6.33 34.11
C ASN A 116 12.74 -5.01 33.35
N HIS A 117 11.90 -4.99 32.32
CA HIS A 117 11.67 -3.76 31.55
C HIS A 117 10.95 -2.73 32.42
N LYS A 118 11.71 -1.76 32.92
CA LYS A 118 11.14 -0.63 33.64
C LYS A 118 10.47 0.30 32.66
N THR A 119 9.16 0.24 32.61
CA THR A 119 8.36 1.17 31.82
C THR A 119 7.65 2.15 32.73
N LYS A 120 7.41 3.37 32.24
CA LYS A 120 6.55 4.35 32.90
C LYS A 120 5.08 3.99 32.82
N TRP A 121 4.75 2.97 32.00
CA TRP A 121 3.39 2.57 31.70
C TRP A 121 2.94 1.46 32.65
N LYS A 122 1.66 1.47 32.99
CA LYS A 122 1.04 0.43 33.82
C LYS A 122 0.91 -0.90 33.10
N MET A 123 1.06 -0.92 31.79
CA MET A 123 0.93 -2.09 30.95
C MET A 123 2.22 -2.30 30.16
N MET A 124 2.57 -3.55 29.97
CA MET A 124 3.69 -3.97 29.14
C MET A 124 3.18 -4.34 27.74
N ALA A 125 3.83 -3.84 26.70
CA ALA A 125 3.49 -4.24 25.34
C ALA A 125 3.71 -5.75 25.13
N PRO A 126 2.84 -6.43 24.36
CA PRO A 126 3.05 -7.82 24.02
C PRO A 126 4.29 -7.96 23.11
N TRP A 127 4.79 -9.17 23.03
CA TRP A 127 5.83 -9.48 22.05
C TRP A 127 5.34 -9.25 20.61
N TYR A 128 6.21 -8.75 19.78
CA TYR A 128 5.97 -8.60 18.35
C TYR A 128 7.25 -8.86 17.55
N SER A 129 7.11 -9.31 16.31
CA SER A 129 8.24 -9.53 15.43
C SER A 129 8.80 -8.20 14.92
N GLY A 130 10.12 -8.08 14.93
CA GLY A 130 10.83 -6.94 14.33
C GLY A 130 10.85 -6.97 12.80
N ARG A 131 10.54 -8.11 12.20
CA ARG A 131 10.64 -8.36 10.77
C ARG A 131 9.49 -9.22 10.26
N MET A 132 9.29 -9.23 8.95
CA MET A 132 8.44 -10.20 8.28
C MET A 132 8.98 -11.62 8.52
N PRO A 133 8.11 -12.62 8.77
CA PRO A 133 8.55 -14.00 8.89
C PRO A 133 9.31 -14.47 7.63
N GLU A 134 10.33 -15.28 7.85
CA GLU A 134 11.20 -15.76 6.77
C GLU A 134 10.46 -16.58 5.72
N ASN A 135 9.57 -17.45 6.18
CA ASN A 135 8.80 -18.37 5.34
C ASN A 135 7.51 -17.74 4.80
N GLU A 136 7.37 -16.42 4.89
CA GLU A 136 6.17 -15.76 4.42
C GLU A 136 6.02 -15.91 2.90
N VAL A 137 4.81 -16.24 2.49
CA VAL A 137 4.44 -16.26 1.07
C VAL A 137 4.00 -14.86 0.68
N THR A 138 4.88 -14.14 0.00
CA THR A 138 4.60 -12.78 -0.43
C THR A 138 3.97 -12.72 -1.82
N LEU A 139 3.26 -11.62 -2.09
CA LEU A 139 2.72 -11.31 -3.40
C LEU A 139 3.81 -11.40 -4.49
N ALA A 140 5.00 -10.88 -4.22
CA ALA A 140 6.11 -10.93 -5.15
C ALA A 140 6.58 -12.38 -5.42
N LYS A 141 6.69 -13.23 -4.40
CA LYS A 141 7.02 -14.66 -4.58
C LYS A 141 5.98 -15.39 -5.43
N VAL A 142 4.69 -15.11 -5.19
CA VAL A 142 3.61 -15.72 -5.98
C VAL A 142 3.69 -15.29 -7.45
N LEU A 143 3.84 -14.00 -7.69
CA LEU A 143 3.93 -13.48 -9.06
C LEU A 143 5.21 -13.95 -9.77
N GLN A 144 6.35 -13.98 -9.07
CA GLN A 144 7.60 -14.54 -9.58
C GLN A 144 7.43 -15.98 -10.07
N LYS A 145 6.81 -16.85 -9.24
CA LYS A 145 6.51 -18.25 -9.60
C LYS A 145 5.59 -18.37 -10.81
N ASN A 146 4.78 -17.35 -11.07
CA ASN A 146 3.89 -17.29 -12.23
C ASN A 146 4.50 -16.56 -13.43
N GLY A 147 5.82 -16.37 -13.46
CA GLY A 147 6.56 -15.85 -14.61
C GLY A 147 6.52 -14.34 -14.76
N TYR A 148 6.24 -13.60 -13.69
CA TYR A 148 6.39 -12.15 -13.67
C TYR A 148 7.84 -11.75 -13.36
N THR A 149 8.31 -10.72 -14.02
CA THR A 149 9.50 -9.99 -13.57
C THR A 149 9.07 -9.05 -12.45
N THR A 150 9.68 -9.18 -11.27
CA THR A 150 9.28 -8.45 -10.08
C THR A 150 10.27 -7.38 -9.70
N GLY A 151 9.82 -6.16 -9.51
CA GLY A 151 10.63 -4.99 -9.16
C GLY A 151 10.13 -4.28 -7.91
N HIS A 152 11.06 -3.76 -7.11
CA HIS A 152 10.79 -2.91 -5.96
C HIS A 152 11.58 -1.62 -6.06
N SER A 153 10.92 -0.48 -5.82
CA SER A 153 11.57 0.82 -5.70
C SER A 153 11.03 1.57 -4.49
N GLY A 154 11.91 2.02 -3.61
CA GLY A 154 11.60 2.90 -2.49
C GLY A 154 11.61 2.23 -1.13
N LYS A 155 10.67 2.60 -0.27
CA LYS A 155 10.62 2.16 1.12
C LYS A 155 10.25 0.70 1.28
N TRP A 156 11.11 -0.09 1.92
CA TRP A 156 10.85 -1.48 2.25
C TRP A 156 10.18 -1.64 3.62
N HIS A 157 10.90 -1.40 4.68
CA HIS A 157 10.46 -1.37 6.08
C HIS A 157 9.80 -2.67 6.61
N MET A 158 10.17 -3.80 6.04
CA MET A 158 9.69 -5.12 6.48
C MET A 158 10.79 -5.98 7.13
N ALA A 159 11.98 -5.40 7.30
CA ALA A 159 13.09 -5.93 8.08
C ALA A 159 13.30 -5.11 9.36
N ILE A 160 14.12 -5.62 10.28
CA ILE A 160 14.49 -4.91 11.52
C ILE A 160 15.21 -3.60 11.18
N ASN A 161 16.09 -3.67 10.22
CA ASN A 161 16.76 -2.54 9.63
C ASN A 161 17.07 -2.87 8.15
N HIS A 162 17.76 -2.09 7.51
CA HIS A 162 18.05 -2.13 6.11
C HIS A 162 19.22 -3.00 5.71
N HIS A 163 19.89 -3.60 6.59
CA HIS A 163 20.92 -4.61 6.33
C HIS A 163 20.46 -5.99 6.82
N ALA A 164 19.42 -6.01 7.67
CA ALA A 164 18.93 -7.25 8.23
C ALA A 164 17.94 -7.93 7.27
N TYR A 165 17.95 -9.24 7.30
CA TYR A 165 16.97 -10.08 6.64
C TYR A 165 15.54 -9.84 7.20
N PRO A 166 14.47 -9.93 6.37
CA PRO A 166 14.53 -10.09 4.92
C PRO A 166 14.61 -8.74 4.17
N GLN A 167 15.36 -8.71 3.11
CA GLN A 167 15.35 -7.62 2.13
C GLN A 167 14.39 -7.95 0.98
N PRO A 168 14.11 -7.02 0.06
CA PRO A 168 13.19 -7.30 -1.05
C PRO A 168 13.57 -8.53 -1.87
N GLU A 169 14.84 -8.74 -2.12
CA GLU A 169 15.36 -9.88 -2.88
C GLU A 169 15.00 -11.20 -2.22
N ASP A 170 15.05 -11.28 -0.89
CA ASP A 170 14.69 -12.47 -0.12
C ASP A 170 13.18 -12.75 -0.17
N GLN A 171 12.41 -11.77 -0.58
CA GLN A 171 10.96 -11.82 -0.62
C GLN A 171 10.37 -11.86 -2.04
N GLY A 172 11.20 -12.18 -3.03
CA GLY A 172 10.77 -12.50 -4.38
C GLY A 172 10.85 -11.35 -5.38
N PHE A 173 11.64 -10.32 -5.10
CA PHE A 173 11.91 -9.27 -6.06
C PHE A 173 13.22 -9.55 -6.81
N HIS A 174 13.14 -9.64 -8.15
CA HIS A 174 14.30 -9.81 -9.01
C HIS A 174 15.17 -8.55 -9.10
N TRP A 175 14.53 -7.41 -9.01
CA TRP A 175 15.16 -6.10 -9.10
C TRP A 175 14.72 -5.24 -7.93
N THR A 176 15.66 -4.57 -7.29
CA THR A 176 15.34 -3.68 -6.17
C THR A 176 16.24 -2.46 -6.15
N MET A 177 15.62 -1.32 -5.87
CA MET A 177 16.29 -0.06 -5.59
C MET A 177 15.64 0.59 -4.38
N SER A 178 16.11 0.22 -3.22
CA SER A 178 15.67 0.82 -1.97
C SER A 178 16.49 2.06 -1.69
N GLU A 179 15.83 3.17 -1.62
CA GLU A 179 16.44 4.43 -1.31
C GLU A 179 17.16 4.48 0.01
N ARG A 180 16.54 3.94 0.98
CA ARG A 180 17.20 3.74 2.23
C ARG A 180 18.01 2.51 2.22
N GLY A 181 18.40 1.95 1.22
CA GLY A 181 19.34 0.91 1.35
C GLY A 181 19.84 0.82 2.74
N ALA A 182 19.09 1.15 3.53
CA ALA A 182 19.29 1.06 4.77
C ALA A 182 20.15 1.38 5.60
N ARG A 183 20.24 2.06 5.65
CA ARG A 183 21.55 2.14 5.92
C ARG A 183 21.73 3.05 7.07
N SER A 184 22.01 2.50 8.21
CA SER A 184 22.90 3.15 9.18
C SER A 184 24.03 3.81 8.38
N GLY A 185 24.11 5.11 8.40
CA GLY A 185 25.07 5.84 7.61
C GLY A 185 24.69 6.00 6.14
N MET A 186 23.45 6.43 5.87
CA MET A 186 23.17 7.07 4.60
C MET A 186 24.21 8.15 4.36
N LYS A 187 25.01 7.93 3.36
CA LYS A 187 26.02 8.91 2.99
C LYS A 187 25.33 10.21 2.56
N PRO A 188 25.89 11.37 2.84
CA PRO A 188 25.33 12.66 2.45
C PRO A 188 25.02 12.78 0.96
N ASP A 189 25.77 12.09 0.12
CA ASP A 189 25.55 12.03 -1.33
C ASP A 189 24.24 11.37 -1.73
N ARG A 190 23.70 10.47 -0.93
CA ARG A 190 22.38 9.90 -1.17
C ARG A 190 21.22 10.81 -0.76
N LEU A 191 21.49 11.69 0.17
CA LEU A 191 20.52 12.71 0.56
C LEU A 191 20.36 13.79 -0.53
N SER A 192 21.34 13.93 -1.40
CA SER A 192 21.28 14.87 -2.53
C SER A 192 20.25 14.47 -3.61
N ASP A 193 19.81 13.22 -3.60
CA ASP A 193 18.73 12.76 -4.49
C ASP A 193 17.34 13.22 -4.04
N PHE A 194 17.24 13.72 -2.81
CA PHE A 194 16.03 14.37 -2.34
C PHE A 194 16.02 15.84 -2.71
N ALA A 195 14.86 16.35 -2.88
CA ALA A 195 14.66 17.77 -2.89
C ALA A 195 15.15 18.34 -1.57
N THR A 196 15.96 19.33 -1.61
CA THR A 196 16.54 20.11 -0.52
C THR A 196 16.81 19.42 0.80
N GLN A 197 18.05 19.26 1.12
CA GLN A 197 18.51 18.77 2.43
C GLN A 197 18.99 19.90 3.36
N LYS A 198 19.23 21.05 2.80
CA LYS A 198 19.70 22.22 3.51
C LYS A 198 18.77 23.40 3.28
N LYS A 199 18.60 24.22 4.30
CA LYS A 199 17.85 25.47 4.18
C LYS A 199 18.46 26.33 3.08
N GLY A 200 17.64 26.65 2.07
CA GLY A 200 18.05 27.46 0.93
C GLY A 200 18.52 26.69 -0.31
N ASP A 201 18.66 25.37 -0.24
CA ASP A 201 18.91 24.56 -1.43
C ASP A 201 17.70 24.62 -2.38
N LYS A 202 17.98 24.64 -3.67
CA LYS A 202 16.95 24.51 -4.70
C LYS A 202 16.67 23.05 -4.97
N TYR A 203 15.41 22.75 -5.25
CA TYR A 203 15.05 21.42 -5.75
C TYR A 203 15.76 21.16 -7.08
N LYS A 204 16.32 19.96 -7.21
CA LYS A 204 16.70 19.42 -8.49
C LYS A 204 15.43 19.03 -9.22
N LEU A 205 15.17 19.66 -10.35
CA LEU A 205 13.99 19.38 -11.15
C LEU A 205 14.32 18.35 -12.24
N ASP A 206 13.34 17.55 -12.60
CA ASP A 206 13.38 16.68 -13.76
C ASP A 206 13.10 17.47 -15.06
N GLU A 207 13.08 16.78 -16.19
CA GLU A 207 12.81 17.35 -17.52
C GLU A 207 11.44 18.00 -17.66
N ASN A 208 10.49 17.65 -16.78
CA ASN A 208 9.13 18.18 -16.76
C ASN A 208 8.93 19.27 -15.70
N GLY A 209 9.99 19.66 -15.00
CA GLY A 209 9.95 20.72 -13.99
C GLY A 209 9.46 20.26 -12.61
N PHE A 210 9.35 18.94 -12.37
CA PHE A 210 9.00 18.38 -11.06
C PHE A 210 10.24 18.10 -10.21
N PRO A 211 10.12 18.16 -8.88
CA PRO A 211 11.20 17.76 -8.01
C PRO A 211 11.65 16.33 -8.30
N TYR A 212 12.94 16.18 -8.62
CA TYR A 212 13.53 14.88 -8.88
C TYR A 212 13.50 14.02 -7.64
N HIS A 213 13.11 12.75 -7.83
CA HIS A 213 13.12 11.76 -6.77
C HIS A 213 13.69 10.44 -7.30
N ALA A 214 14.77 9.96 -6.69
CA ALA A 214 15.50 8.77 -7.16
C ALA A 214 14.62 7.53 -7.30
N ASN A 215 13.68 7.32 -6.36
CA ASN A 215 12.76 6.18 -6.43
C ASN A 215 11.82 6.24 -7.64
N SER A 216 11.37 7.44 -7.99
CA SER A 216 10.53 7.63 -9.18
C SER A 216 11.33 7.34 -10.46
N ALA A 217 12.55 7.84 -10.54
CA ALA A 217 13.44 7.57 -11.68
C ALA A 217 13.75 6.09 -11.81
N ASN A 218 14.04 5.42 -10.70
CA ASN A 218 14.28 3.98 -10.66
C ASN A 218 13.04 3.17 -11.08
N ALA A 219 11.86 3.54 -10.60
CA ALA A 219 10.61 2.92 -11.01
C ALA A 219 10.35 3.05 -12.51
N LEU A 220 10.58 4.24 -13.07
CA LEU A 220 10.47 4.49 -14.52
C LEU A 220 11.49 3.69 -15.32
N THR A 221 12.71 3.54 -14.84
CA THR A 221 13.74 2.69 -15.46
C THR A 221 13.27 1.25 -15.51
N PHE A 222 12.79 0.70 -14.38
CA PHE A 222 12.26 -0.66 -14.36
C PHE A 222 11.11 -0.85 -15.35
N LEU A 223 10.17 0.09 -15.44
CA LEU A 223 9.06 0.02 -16.40
C LEU A 223 9.55 0.01 -17.85
N LYS A 224 10.49 0.88 -18.19
CA LYS A 224 11.07 0.96 -19.55
C LYS A 224 11.75 -0.34 -19.96
N GLU A 225 12.52 -0.95 -19.05
CA GLU A 225 13.26 -2.17 -19.30
C GLU A 225 12.42 -3.45 -19.36
N ASN A 226 11.19 -3.40 -18.80
CA ASN A 226 10.36 -4.59 -18.65
C ASN A 226 8.99 -4.50 -19.34
N LYS A 227 8.73 -3.45 -20.13
CA LYS A 227 7.43 -3.19 -20.77
C LYS A 227 6.92 -4.30 -21.69
N ASP A 228 7.82 -5.12 -22.25
CA ASP A 228 7.50 -6.14 -23.25
C ASP A 228 7.28 -7.55 -22.66
N LYS A 229 7.23 -7.66 -21.33
CA LYS A 229 7.00 -8.92 -20.61
C LYS A 229 6.13 -8.67 -19.38
N PRO A 230 5.42 -9.68 -18.86
CA PRO A 230 4.64 -9.52 -17.64
C PRO A 230 5.54 -9.08 -16.46
N PHE A 231 5.18 -7.99 -15.81
CA PHE A 231 5.92 -7.49 -14.66
C PHE A 231 5.00 -7.10 -13.52
N PHE A 232 5.56 -7.15 -12.32
CA PHE A 232 5.03 -6.58 -11.09
C PHE A 232 6.02 -5.55 -10.55
N LEU A 233 5.59 -4.32 -10.42
CA LEU A 233 6.36 -3.27 -9.77
C LEU A 233 5.68 -2.86 -8.46
N TYR A 234 6.40 -2.98 -7.35
CA TYR A 234 6.04 -2.37 -6.08
C TYR A 234 6.83 -1.06 -5.94
N TYR A 235 6.15 0.04 -6.18
CA TYR A 235 6.69 1.39 -6.02
C TYR A 235 6.16 1.99 -4.72
N ALA A 236 7.04 2.11 -3.73
CA ALA A 236 6.73 2.56 -2.39
C ALA A 236 7.42 3.88 -2.09
N THR A 237 6.66 4.97 -2.05
CA THR A 237 7.21 6.28 -1.73
C THR A 237 7.54 6.42 -0.23
N TRP A 238 8.22 7.50 0.08
CA TRP A 238 8.40 7.99 1.46
C TRP A 238 7.36 9.03 1.74
#